data_64d88dea061dc35ac6d5e9d0f61868ab
#
_entry.id   64d88dea061dc35ac6d5e9d0f61868ab
#
_cell.length_a   1.000
_cell.length_b   1.000
_cell.length_c   1.000
_cell.angle_alpha   90.00
_cell.angle_beta   90.00
_cell.angle_gamma   90.00
#
_symmetry.space_group_name_H-M   'P 1'
#
loop_
_entity.id
_entity.type
_entity.pdbx_description
1 polymer ?
#
loop_
_entity_poly.entity_id
_entity_poly.type
_entity_poly.pdbx_seq_one_letter_code
_entity_poly.pdbx_strand_id
1 'polypeptide(L)'
;VVELGMNHPGEIAYLAGIAQPTVALVNNAQREHLEFMATVEAVARENGSVLAALPGNGVAVFPAGEEFTPLWAALAGPRACLRFGDSALADIRLAGIAWTQGHWQVDVQTPAGPLHFALHIAGRHNVRNALAATACALAAGAPLAAITRGLEAFAPVKGRSRAFSVMAAGHSLTVVDDTYNANPDSVRAAIDVLAELPGPRLLVLGDMGEVGDQGPQFHAEVGDYARQRGIEQLFTLGEQAAGMRGRHFPDVESLNAAVWAELARVASVLVKGSRFMKMERVVDAITAASQQDNKKEAGHAA
;
A
#
# COMPACT_ATOMS: atom_id res chain seq x y z
N VAL A 1 15.99 -7.79 9.04
CA VAL A 1 14.77 -8.02 8.22
C VAL A 1 15.19 -7.94 6.76
N VAL A 2 14.75 -8.92 5.95
CA VAL A 2 15.05 -9.03 4.53
C VAL A 2 13.72 -9.20 3.79
N GLU A 3 13.49 -8.44 2.71
CA GLU A 3 12.40 -8.65 1.77
C GLU A 3 12.87 -9.60 0.66
N LEU A 4 12.07 -10.63 0.39
CA LEU A 4 12.29 -11.56 -0.72
C LEU A 4 11.31 -11.21 -1.83
N GLY A 5 11.83 -10.84 -2.99
CA GLY A 5 11.02 -10.53 -4.17
C GLY A 5 11.05 -11.69 -5.17
N MET A 6 9.98 -11.84 -5.96
CA MET A 6 9.91 -12.81 -7.04
C MET A 6 9.27 -12.20 -8.29
N ASN A 7 9.67 -12.71 -9.44
CA ASN A 7 8.96 -12.57 -10.71
C ASN A 7 8.57 -13.95 -11.25
N HIS A 8 9.37 -14.99 -10.95
CA HIS A 8 9.18 -16.34 -11.51
C HIS A 8 9.08 -17.39 -10.39
N PRO A 9 8.42 -18.54 -10.68
CA PRO A 9 8.35 -19.66 -9.75
C PRO A 9 9.73 -20.18 -9.33
N GLY A 10 9.90 -20.44 -8.01
CA GLY A 10 11.12 -20.98 -7.42
C GLY A 10 12.09 -19.93 -6.85
N GLU A 11 11.91 -18.65 -7.17
CA GLU A 11 12.82 -17.58 -6.72
C GLU A 11 12.73 -17.37 -5.20
N ILE A 12 11.54 -17.42 -4.60
CA ILE A 12 11.39 -17.29 -3.13
C ILE A 12 12.07 -18.44 -2.39
N ALA A 13 11.92 -19.68 -2.87
CA ALA A 13 12.60 -20.82 -2.25
C ALA A 13 14.13 -20.67 -2.31
N TYR A 14 14.65 -20.22 -3.45
CA TYR A 14 16.09 -19.95 -3.62
C TYR A 14 16.59 -18.85 -2.68
N LEU A 15 15.91 -17.70 -2.63
CA LEU A 15 16.26 -16.57 -1.77
C LEU A 15 16.12 -16.93 -0.28
N ALA A 16 15.09 -17.70 0.10
CA ALA A 16 14.91 -18.19 1.47
C ALA A 16 16.06 -19.11 1.89
N GLY A 17 16.59 -19.95 0.97
CA GLY A 17 17.77 -20.77 1.20
C GLY A 17 19.05 -19.96 1.52
N ILE A 18 19.16 -18.76 0.95
CA ILE A 18 20.25 -17.81 1.23
C ILE A 18 19.99 -17.08 2.56
N ALA A 19 18.75 -16.55 2.74
CA ALA A 19 18.39 -15.74 3.91
C ALA A 19 18.31 -16.54 5.21
N GLN A 20 17.98 -17.84 5.14
CA GLN A 20 17.80 -18.75 6.28
C GLN A 20 16.95 -18.14 7.40
N PRO A 21 15.68 -17.75 7.11
CA PRO A 21 14.86 -17.04 8.08
C PRO A 21 14.49 -17.93 9.26
N THR A 22 14.42 -17.36 10.45
CA THR A 22 13.86 -17.99 11.66
C THR A 22 12.40 -17.55 11.89
N VAL A 23 12.01 -16.43 11.33
CA VAL A 23 10.62 -15.95 11.23
C VAL A 23 10.36 -15.60 9.77
N ALA A 24 9.28 -16.11 9.18
CA ALA A 24 8.92 -15.82 7.80
C ALA A 24 7.48 -15.30 7.73
N LEU A 25 7.29 -14.25 6.95
CA LEU A 25 6.00 -13.59 6.73
C LEU A 25 5.55 -13.77 5.27
N VAL A 26 4.33 -14.25 5.09
CA VAL A 26 3.53 -13.99 3.89
C VAL A 26 2.49 -12.94 4.24
N ASN A 27 2.58 -11.75 3.64
CA ASN A 27 1.68 -10.64 3.99
C ASN A 27 0.31 -10.76 3.31
N ASN A 28 0.31 -11.14 2.05
CA ASN A 28 -0.88 -11.42 1.24
C ASN A 28 -0.50 -12.16 -0.05
N ALA A 29 -1.51 -12.51 -0.85
CA ALA A 29 -1.35 -12.85 -2.27
C ALA A 29 -2.42 -12.08 -3.04
N GLN A 30 -1.97 -11.30 -4.00
CA GLN A 30 -2.80 -10.41 -4.80
C GLN A 30 -2.49 -10.56 -6.29
N ARG A 31 -3.15 -9.77 -7.14
CA ARG A 31 -2.93 -9.73 -8.59
C ARG A 31 -1.62 -8.99 -8.91
N GLU A 32 -0.50 -9.59 -8.51
CA GLU A 32 0.86 -9.10 -8.75
C GLU A 32 1.64 -10.12 -9.59
N HIS A 33 2.55 -9.66 -10.42
CA HIS A 33 3.39 -10.51 -11.29
C HIS A 33 2.61 -11.52 -12.16
N LEU A 34 1.34 -11.23 -12.51
CA LEU A 34 0.47 -12.17 -13.23
C LEU A 34 0.99 -12.48 -14.64
N GLU A 35 1.80 -11.64 -15.23
CA GLU A 35 2.50 -11.89 -16.49
C GLU A 35 3.34 -13.18 -16.43
N PHE A 36 3.96 -13.46 -15.27
CA PHE A 36 4.85 -14.61 -15.07
C PHE A 36 4.20 -15.72 -14.25
N MET A 37 3.35 -15.36 -13.29
CA MET A 37 2.73 -16.30 -12.35
C MET A 37 1.39 -16.85 -12.82
N ALA A 38 0.74 -16.22 -13.79
CA ALA A 38 -0.53 -16.57 -14.40
C ALA A 38 -1.75 -16.51 -13.47
N THR A 39 -1.67 -16.94 -12.21
CA THR A 39 -2.80 -16.97 -11.26
C THR A 39 -2.41 -16.47 -9.87
N VAL A 40 -3.39 -15.95 -9.13
CA VAL A 40 -3.19 -15.52 -7.72
C VAL A 40 -2.85 -16.72 -6.82
N GLU A 41 -3.35 -17.94 -7.14
CA GLU A 41 -2.96 -19.14 -6.41
C GLU A 41 -1.47 -19.46 -6.60
N ALA A 42 -0.92 -19.27 -7.81
CA ALA A 42 0.50 -19.44 -8.06
C ALA A 42 1.34 -18.42 -7.27
N VAL A 43 0.90 -17.15 -7.21
CA VAL A 43 1.50 -16.11 -6.34
C VAL A 43 1.46 -16.54 -4.86
N ALA A 44 0.30 -17.01 -4.37
CA ALA A 44 0.15 -17.46 -2.99
C ALA A 44 1.07 -18.64 -2.65
N ARG A 45 1.23 -19.58 -3.58
CA ARG A 45 2.10 -20.75 -3.44
C ARG A 45 3.58 -20.36 -3.43
N GLU A 46 3.97 -19.48 -4.35
CA GLU A 46 5.34 -19.00 -4.45
C GLU A 46 5.73 -18.18 -3.21
N ASN A 47 4.93 -17.19 -2.82
CA ASN A 47 5.13 -16.44 -1.57
C ASN A 47 5.18 -17.37 -0.35
N GLY A 48 4.30 -18.39 -0.32
CA GLY A 48 4.24 -19.39 0.74
C GLY A 48 5.48 -20.29 0.83
N SER A 49 6.30 -20.40 -0.20
CA SER A 49 7.49 -21.27 -0.20
C SER A 49 8.51 -20.86 0.86
N VAL A 50 8.54 -19.58 1.25
CA VAL A 50 9.37 -19.10 2.38
C VAL A 50 9.02 -19.79 3.70
N LEU A 51 7.74 -20.17 3.90
CA LEU A 51 7.29 -20.85 5.13
C LEU A 51 7.83 -22.28 5.19
N ALA A 52 7.92 -22.95 4.04
CA ALA A 52 8.49 -24.29 3.94
C ALA A 52 10.01 -24.31 4.20
N ALA A 53 10.69 -23.20 3.94
CA ALA A 53 12.13 -23.04 4.16
C ALA A 53 12.52 -22.78 5.63
N LEU A 54 11.55 -22.52 6.52
CA LEU A 54 11.82 -22.30 7.95
C LEU A 54 12.44 -23.55 8.60
N PRO A 55 13.35 -23.40 9.58
CA PRO A 55 13.82 -24.50 10.41
C PRO A 55 12.66 -25.03 11.29
N GLY A 56 12.84 -26.22 11.91
CA GLY A 56 11.81 -26.85 12.72
C GLY A 56 11.33 -26.03 13.93
N ASN A 57 12.17 -25.14 14.45
CA ASN A 57 11.86 -24.17 15.51
C ASN A 57 11.51 -22.76 14.99
N GLY A 58 11.38 -22.60 13.68
CA GLY A 58 10.97 -21.33 13.07
C GLY A 58 9.49 -21.01 13.27
N VAL A 59 9.13 -19.75 13.07
CA VAL A 59 7.75 -19.26 13.20
C VAL A 59 7.23 -18.75 11.86
N ALA A 60 6.11 -19.32 11.41
CA ALA A 60 5.41 -18.88 10.21
C ALA A 60 4.37 -17.80 10.56
N VAL A 61 4.36 -16.72 9.80
CA VAL A 61 3.41 -15.61 9.97
C VAL A 61 2.64 -15.43 8.67
N PHE A 62 1.31 -15.44 8.72
CA PHE A 62 0.45 -15.30 7.56
C PHE A 62 -0.97 -14.83 7.94
N PRO A 63 -1.79 -14.33 7.01
CA PRO A 63 -3.15 -13.89 7.30
C PRO A 63 -4.07 -14.99 7.80
N ALA A 64 -5.02 -14.64 8.66
CA ALA A 64 -6.09 -15.51 9.13
C ALA A 64 -7.38 -15.29 8.34
N GLY A 65 -8.09 -16.38 8.02
CA GLY A 65 -9.44 -16.31 7.46
C GLY A 65 -9.50 -15.87 6.00
N GLU A 66 -8.40 -15.94 5.27
CA GLU A 66 -8.34 -15.66 3.83
C GLU A 66 -8.35 -16.95 2.99
N GLU A 67 -8.59 -16.78 1.70
CA GLU A 67 -8.67 -17.88 0.74
C GLU A 67 -7.46 -18.81 0.80
N PHE A 68 -6.25 -18.25 0.88
CA PHE A 68 -5.00 -19.02 0.87
C PHE A 68 -4.46 -19.35 2.26
N THR A 69 -5.16 -19.02 3.35
CA THR A 69 -4.77 -19.39 4.71
C THR A 69 -4.53 -20.91 4.87
N PRO A 70 -5.38 -21.81 4.33
CA PRO A 70 -5.14 -23.27 4.41
C PRO A 70 -3.87 -23.71 3.66
N LEU A 71 -3.57 -23.11 2.52
CA LEU A 71 -2.35 -23.36 1.75
C LEU A 71 -1.10 -23.01 2.57
N TRP A 72 -1.08 -21.81 3.18
CA TRP A 72 0.06 -21.35 3.97
C TRP A 72 0.23 -22.17 5.26
N ALA A 73 -0.88 -22.58 5.90
CA ALA A 73 -0.82 -23.48 7.03
C ALA A 73 -0.22 -24.85 6.66
N ALA A 74 -0.58 -25.39 5.48
CA ALA A 74 0.00 -26.65 4.98
C ALA A 74 1.50 -26.50 4.68
N LEU A 75 1.93 -25.38 4.08
CA LEU A 75 3.35 -25.10 3.78
C LEU A 75 4.18 -24.87 5.07
N ALA A 76 3.60 -24.26 6.10
CA ALA A 76 4.23 -24.13 7.41
C ALA A 76 4.45 -25.49 8.10
N GLY A 77 3.60 -26.48 7.82
CA GLY A 77 3.69 -27.82 8.38
C GLY A 77 3.59 -27.81 9.92
N PRO A 78 4.48 -28.52 10.65
CA PRO A 78 4.41 -28.62 12.11
C PRO A 78 5.01 -27.42 12.86
N ARG A 79 5.44 -26.38 12.15
CA ARG A 79 6.07 -25.20 12.77
C ARG A 79 5.06 -24.34 13.52
N ALA A 80 5.54 -23.55 14.48
CA ALA A 80 4.70 -22.57 15.15
C ALA A 80 4.16 -21.54 14.15
N CYS A 81 2.89 -21.17 14.31
CA CYS A 81 2.23 -20.20 13.44
C CYS A 81 1.68 -19.03 14.26
N LEU A 82 1.82 -17.80 13.75
CA LEU A 82 1.11 -16.62 14.23
C LEU A 82 0.31 -16.04 13.07
N ARG A 83 -1.00 -16.12 13.16
CA ARG A 83 -1.93 -15.62 12.13
C ARG A 83 -2.42 -14.23 12.53
N PHE A 84 -2.51 -13.31 11.57
CA PHE A 84 -2.94 -11.95 11.83
C PHE A 84 -4.16 -11.57 10.98
N GLY A 85 -4.95 -10.63 11.47
CA GLY A 85 -6.12 -10.09 10.78
C GLY A 85 -7.26 -9.71 11.72
N ASP A 86 -8.45 -9.54 11.15
CA ASP A 86 -9.71 -9.24 11.86
C ASP A 86 -10.55 -10.49 12.15
N SER A 87 -10.22 -11.62 11.55
CA SER A 87 -10.86 -12.91 11.80
C SER A 87 -10.73 -13.35 13.27
N ALA A 88 -11.78 -13.98 13.79
CA ALA A 88 -11.74 -14.63 15.09
C ALA A 88 -10.67 -15.73 15.21
N LEU A 89 -10.15 -16.23 14.08
CA LEU A 89 -9.09 -17.22 13.99
C LEU A 89 -7.67 -16.62 14.06
N ALA A 90 -7.55 -15.29 14.12
CA ALA A 90 -6.26 -14.60 14.18
C ALA A 90 -5.69 -14.65 15.61
N ASP A 91 -4.40 -14.96 15.71
CA ASP A 91 -3.62 -14.90 16.94
C ASP A 91 -3.25 -13.43 17.27
N ILE A 92 -2.97 -12.64 16.24
CA ILE A 92 -2.79 -11.18 16.30
C ILE A 92 -4.04 -10.56 15.68
N ARG A 93 -5.02 -10.29 16.52
CA ARG A 93 -6.37 -9.94 16.09
C ARG A 93 -6.66 -8.47 16.27
N LEU A 94 -7.14 -7.83 15.20
CA LEU A 94 -7.71 -6.50 15.27
C LEU A 94 -8.96 -6.51 16.16
N ALA A 95 -8.93 -5.73 17.25
CA ALA A 95 -10.05 -5.59 18.17
C ALA A 95 -10.84 -4.31 17.92
N GLY A 96 -10.18 -3.25 17.49
CA GLY A 96 -10.81 -1.98 17.16
C GLY A 96 -9.91 -1.07 16.36
N ILE A 97 -10.51 -0.21 15.53
CA ILE A 97 -9.80 0.87 14.83
C ILE A 97 -10.66 2.12 14.77
N ALA A 98 -10.04 3.29 14.90
CA ALA A 98 -10.66 4.58 14.67
C ALA A 98 -9.66 5.52 14.00
N TRP A 99 -10.11 6.21 12.92
CA TRP A 99 -9.32 7.28 12.33
C TRP A 99 -9.62 8.58 13.07
N THR A 100 -8.61 9.21 13.63
CA THR A 100 -8.74 10.46 14.37
C THR A 100 -7.48 11.31 14.22
N GLN A 101 -7.64 12.61 14.03
CA GLN A 101 -6.52 13.58 13.98
C GLN A 101 -5.37 13.16 13.03
N GLY A 102 -5.70 12.51 11.88
CA GLY A 102 -4.70 12.15 10.88
C GLY A 102 -3.93 10.86 11.15
N HIS A 103 -4.36 10.02 12.09
CA HIS A 103 -3.77 8.71 12.37
C HIS A 103 -4.84 7.68 12.78
N TRP A 104 -4.50 6.41 12.70
CA TRP A 104 -5.30 5.32 13.24
C TRP A 104 -5.01 5.12 14.72
N GLN A 105 -6.05 5.05 15.54
CA GLN A 105 -6.00 4.41 16.86
C GLN A 105 -6.30 2.93 16.64
N VAL A 106 -5.41 2.06 17.04
CA VAL A 106 -5.49 0.62 16.76
C VAL A 106 -5.44 -0.18 18.06
N ASP A 107 -6.46 -1.01 18.26
CA ASP A 107 -6.54 -1.95 19.37
C ASP A 107 -6.32 -3.37 18.85
N VAL A 108 -5.39 -4.11 19.44
CA VAL A 108 -5.00 -5.45 19.01
C VAL A 108 -4.99 -6.41 20.19
N GLN A 109 -5.54 -7.61 19.99
CA GLN A 109 -5.36 -8.73 20.90
C GLN A 109 -4.22 -9.60 20.42
N THR A 110 -3.30 -9.95 21.31
CA THR A 110 -2.16 -10.83 21.03
C THR A 110 -2.03 -11.93 22.08
N PRO A 111 -1.30 -13.02 21.81
CA PRO A 111 -1.01 -14.05 22.82
C PRO A 111 -0.24 -13.53 24.05
N ALA A 112 0.48 -12.42 23.90
CA ALA A 112 1.24 -11.76 24.98
C ALA A 112 0.42 -10.71 25.75
N GLY A 113 -0.84 -10.47 25.37
CA GLY A 113 -1.74 -9.49 25.97
C GLY A 113 -2.23 -8.43 24.96
N PRO A 114 -3.06 -7.50 25.41
CA PRO A 114 -3.57 -6.42 24.56
C PRO A 114 -2.46 -5.42 24.19
N LEU A 115 -2.59 -4.86 22.97
CA LEU A 115 -1.70 -3.83 22.44
C LEU A 115 -2.56 -2.68 21.94
N HIS A 116 -2.15 -1.45 22.22
CA HIS A 116 -2.75 -0.24 21.70
C HIS A 116 -1.65 0.68 21.15
N PHE A 117 -1.88 1.29 19.97
CA PHE A 117 -0.92 2.21 19.35
C PHE A 117 -1.58 3.17 18.37
N ALA A 118 -0.93 4.32 18.15
CA ALA A 118 -1.23 5.24 17.08
C ALA A 118 -0.41 4.89 15.83
N LEU A 119 -1.06 4.79 14.66
CA LEU A 119 -0.40 4.49 13.40
C LEU A 119 -0.54 5.67 12.43
N HIS A 120 0.57 6.32 12.10
CA HIS A 120 0.65 7.57 11.34
C HIS A 120 0.76 7.35 9.81
N ILE A 121 -0.10 6.49 9.26
CA ILE A 121 -0.21 6.25 7.83
C ILE A 121 -1.67 5.99 7.46
N ALA A 122 -2.14 6.55 6.34
CA ALA A 122 -3.50 6.36 5.87
C ALA A 122 -3.73 4.94 5.31
N GLY A 123 -5.01 4.52 5.27
CA GLY A 123 -5.45 3.27 4.66
C GLY A 123 -5.52 2.08 5.61
N ARG A 124 -6.67 1.39 5.59
CA ARG A 124 -6.93 0.20 6.42
C ARG A 124 -5.95 -0.95 6.13
N HIS A 125 -5.46 -1.06 4.90
CA HIS A 125 -4.45 -2.05 4.54
C HIS A 125 -3.14 -1.85 5.33
N ASN A 126 -2.79 -0.61 5.71
CA ASN A 126 -1.62 -0.34 6.54
C ASN A 126 -1.82 -0.72 8.02
N VAL A 127 -3.05 -0.66 8.52
CA VAL A 127 -3.37 -1.27 9.83
C VAL A 127 -3.08 -2.77 9.78
N ARG A 128 -3.47 -3.45 8.71
CA ARG A 128 -3.19 -4.86 8.51
C ARG A 128 -1.70 -5.17 8.40
N ASN A 129 -0.94 -4.33 7.70
CA ASN A 129 0.53 -4.42 7.68
C ASN A 129 1.13 -4.25 9.09
N ALA A 130 0.56 -3.40 9.94
CA ALA A 130 0.98 -3.24 11.33
C ALA A 130 0.69 -4.49 12.18
N LEU A 131 -0.43 -5.21 11.93
CA LEU A 131 -0.68 -6.52 12.57
C LEU A 131 0.36 -7.55 12.15
N ALA A 132 0.71 -7.62 10.87
CA ALA A 132 1.76 -8.50 10.35
C ALA A 132 3.13 -8.19 10.99
N ALA A 133 3.48 -6.90 11.09
CA ALA A 133 4.71 -6.45 11.76
C ALA A 133 4.71 -6.83 13.25
N THR A 134 3.56 -6.67 13.92
CA THR A 134 3.37 -7.10 15.33
C THR A 134 3.61 -8.60 15.48
N ALA A 135 3.04 -9.42 14.59
CA ALA A 135 3.22 -10.88 14.62
C ALA A 135 4.69 -11.27 14.46
N CYS A 136 5.38 -10.66 13.48
CA CYS A 136 6.80 -10.92 13.25
C CYS A 136 7.68 -10.49 14.44
N ALA A 137 7.38 -9.32 15.03
CA ALA A 137 8.14 -8.80 16.16
C ALA A 137 7.96 -9.67 17.41
N LEU A 138 6.72 -10.13 17.68
CA LEU A 138 6.45 -11.09 18.77
C LEU A 138 7.16 -12.42 18.53
N ALA A 139 7.11 -12.96 17.30
CA ALA A 139 7.82 -14.18 16.92
C ALA A 139 9.34 -14.05 17.12
N ALA A 140 9.89 -12.85 16.93
CA ALA A 140 11.30 -12.54 17.17
C ALA A 140 11.62 -12.24 18.65
N GLY A 141 10.64 -12.33 19.58
CA GLY A 141 10.83 -12.12 21.01
C GLY A 141 10.79 -10.65 21.47
N ALA A 142 10.32 -9.73 20.64
CA ALA A 142 10.20 -8.33 21.04
C ALA A 142 9.08 -8.16 22.08
N PRO A 143 9.30 -7.41 23.19
CA PRO A 143 8.25 -7.12 24.16
C PRO A 143 7.22 -6.13 23.59
N LEU A 144 5.96 -6.23 24.04
CA LEU A 144 4.85 -5.38 23.55
C LEU A 144 5.18 -3.89 23.56
N ALA A 145 5.80 -3.40 24.64
CA ALA A 145 6.19 -1.99 24.77
C ALA A 145 7.19 -1.53 23.68
N ALA A 146 8.05 -2.42 23.20
CA ALA A 146 8.97 -2.09 22.09
C ALA A 146 8.21 -2.08 20.75
N ILE A 147 7.25 -2.99 20.57
CA ILE A 147 6.39 -3.05 19.40
C ILE A 147 5.55 -1.77 19.29
N THR A 148 4.88 -1.35 20.37
CA THR A 148 4.13 -0.08 20.42
C THR A 148 5.00 1.10 19.98
N ARG A 149 6.14 1.29 20.63
CA ARG A 149 7.04 2.42 20.29
C ARG A 149 7.52 2.37 18.84
N GLY A 150 7.79 1.17 18.29
CA GLY A 150 8.21 1.01 16.90
C GLY A 150 7.12 1.37 15.90
N LEU A 151 5.87 0.99 16.17
CA LEU A 151 4.72 1.30 15.32
C LEU A 151 4.35 2.78 15.38
N GLU A 152 4.37 3.40 16.57
CA GLU A 152 4.10 4.83 16.76
C GLU A 152 5.19 5.72 16.16
N ALA A 153 6.45 5.27 16.17
CA ALA A 153 7.56 5.98 15.56
C ALA A 153 7.66 5.77 14.04
N PHE A 154 6.81 4.90 13.46
CA PHE A 154 6.86 4.62 12.03
C PHE A 154 6.46 5.87 11.22
N ALA A 155 7.32 6.26 10.28
CA ALA A 155 7.04 7.29 9.30
C ALA A 155 6.98 6.68 7.89
N PRO A 156 5.94 7.01 7.09
CA PRO A 156 5.83 6.49 5.73
C PRO A 156 7.03 6.87 4.86
N VAL A 157 7.52 5.90 4.08
CA VAL A 157 8.59 6.12 3.11
C VAL A 157 8.03 6.85 1.89
N LYS A 158 8.83 7.68 1.21
CA LYS A 158 8.45 8.34 -0.04
C LYS A 158 7.91 7.31 -1.03
N GLY A 159 6.76 7.63 -1.64
CA GLY A 159 6.10 6.76 -2.62
C GLY A 159 5.23 5.64 -2.04
N ARG A 160 5.09 5.51 -0.71
CA ARG A 160 4.28 4.47 -0.06
C ARG A 160 3.22 5.08 0.86
N SER A 161 2.08 5.44 0.28
CA SER A 161 0.90 6.02 0.96
C SER A 161 1.24 7.19 1.90
N ARG A 162 2.28 7.97 1.57
CA ARG A 162 2.72 9.11 2.35
C ARG A 162 1.77 10.28 2.13
N ALA A 163 0.98 10.61 3.17
CA ALA A 163 0.12 11.80 3.16
C ALA A 163 0.85 13.02 3.75
N PHE A 164 0.69 14.17 3.11
CA PHE A 164 1.20 15.45 3.58
C PHE A 164 0.35 16.60 3.04
N SER A 165 0.39 17.74 3.72
CA SER A 165 -0.35 18.94 3.29
C SER A 165 0.53 19.85 2.45
N VAL A 166 -0.06 20.46 1.43
CA VAL A 166 0.55 21.54 0.65
C VAL A 166 -0.40 22.75 0.59
N MET A 167 0.18 23.93 0.47
CA MET A 167 -0.58 25.14 0.19
C MET A 167 -0.58 25.39 -1.33
N ALA A 168 -1.74 25.55 -1.91
CA ALA A 168 -1.88 25.91 -3.31
C ALA A 168 -3.09 26.83 -3.48
N ALA A 169 -2.94 27.90 -4.26
CA ALA A 169 -4.00 28.89 -4.52
C ALA A 169 -4.71 29.39 -3.24
N GLY A 170 -3.97 29.62 -2.15
CA GLY A 170 -4.47 30.18 -0.91
C GLY A 170 -5.22 29.18 0.02
N HIS A 171 -5.25 27.87 -0.29
CA HIS A 171 -5.84 26.87 0.60
C HIS A 171 -4.93 25.66 0.82
N SER A 172 -5.15 24.94 1.93
CA SER A 172 -4.44 23.71 2.24
C SER A 172 -5.15 22.51 1.62
N LEU A 173 -4.41 21.66 0.94
CA LEU A 173 -4.91 20.39 0.42
C LEU A 173 -4.01 19.21 0.85
N THR A 174 -4.58 18.01 0.87
CA THR A 174 -3.85 16.78 1.20
C THR A 174 -3.34 16.12 -0.07
N VAL A 175 -2.03 15.83 -0.11
CA VAL A 175 -1.42 15.03 -1.17
C VAL A 175 -1.02 13.67 -0.61
N VAL A 176 -1.40 12.59 -1.29
CA VAL A 176 -0.99 11.23 -0.99
C VAL A 176 -0.02 10.75 -2.06
N ASP A 177 1.23 10.57 -1.69
CA ASP A 177 2.28 10.01 -2.53
C ASP A 177 2.28 8.48 -2.39
N ASP A 178 1.77 7.78 -3.39
CA ASP A 178 1.76 6.31 -3.48
C ASP A 178 2.40 5.83 -4.79
N THR A 179 3.48 6.49 -5.19
CA THR A 179 4.08 6.41 -6.52
C THR A 179 5.08 5.27 -6.72
N TYR A 180 5.36 4.46 -5.68
CA TYR A 180 6.41 3.44 -5.76
C TYR A 180 6.10 2.35 -6.78
N ASN A 181 4.89 1.78 -6.75
CA ASN A 181 4.44 0.74 -7.68
C ASN A 181 2.90 0.71 -7.76
N ALA A 182 2.35 0.01 -8.78
CA ALA A 182 0.92 -0.14 -8.96
C ALA A 182 0.58 -1.53 -9.53
N ASN A 183 -0.33 -2.22 -8.85
CA ASN A 183 -1.08 -3.37 -9.34
C ASN A 183 -2.58 -3.14 -9.10
N PRO A 184 -3.49 -3.91 -9.70
CA PRO A 184 -4.94 -3.65 -9.61
C PRO A 184 -5.45 -3.54 -8.17
N ASP A 185 -5.03 -4.41 -7.28
CA ASP A 185 -5.51 -4.46 -5.89
C ASP A 185 -4.93 -3.32 -5.05
N SER A 186 -3.65 -2.98 -5.24
CA SER A 186 -3.04 -1.83 -4.57
C SER A 186 -3.61 -0.49 -5.04
N VAL A 187 -4.01 -0.37 -6.32
CA VAL A 187 -4.69 0.84 -6.82
C VAL A 187 -6.10 0.95 -6.23
N ARG A 188 -6.85 -0.16 -6.12
CA ARG A 188 -8.16 -0.15 -5.43
C ARG A 188 -8.04 0.29 -3.98
N ALA A 189 -7.03 -0.23 -3.25
CA ALA A 189 -6.76 0.19 -1.87
C ALA A 189 -6.42 1.70 -1.78
N ALA A 190 -5.67 2.23 -2.74
CA ALA A 190 -5.36 3.66 -2.81
C ALA A 190 -6.59 4.52 -3.13
N ILE A 191 -7.49 4.04 -3.99
CA ILE A 191 -8.79 4.68 -4.27
C ILE A 191 -9.64 4.73 -3.00
N ASP A 192 -9.69 3.66 -2.20
CA ASP A 192 -10.40 3.65 -0.92
C ASP A 192 -9.84 4.68 0.06
N VAL A 193 -8.50 4.81 0.14
CA VAL A 193 -7.85 5.86 0.93
C VAL A 193 -8.30 7.25 0.47
N LEU A 194 -8.24 7.52 -0.83
CA LEU A 194 -8.63 8.83 -1.36
C LEU A 194 -10.12 9.12 -1.13
N ALA A 195 -10.99 8.11 -1.24
CA ALA A 195 -12.42 8.24 -1.01
C ALA A 195 -12.79 8.61 0.44
N GLU A 196 -11.93 8.27 1.41
CA GLU A 196 -12.10 8.65 2.83
C GLU A 196 -11.57 10.07 3.14
N LEU A 197 -10.82 10.70 2.21
CA LEU A 197 -10.29 12.06 2.39
C LEU A 197 -11.32 13.13 1.98
N PRO A 198 -11.13 14.39 2.42
CA PRO A 198 -12.00 15.50 2.01
C PRO A 198 -12.08 15.67 0.49
N GLY A 199 -13.27 15.90 -0.02
CA GLY A 199 -13.51 16.21 -1.43
C GLY A 199 -13.58 17.73 -1.70
N PRO A 200 -13.52 18.15 -2.97
CA PRO A 200 -13.34 17.33 -4.19
C PRO A 200 -11.97 16.65 -4.27
N ARG A 201 -11.93 15.48 -4.92
CA ARG A 201 -10.74 14.61 -4.97
C ARG A 201 -10.22 14.46 -6.39
N LEU A 202 -8.90 14.45 -6.54
CA LEU A 202 -8.21 14.16 -7.79
C LEU A 202 -7.38 12.89 -7.63
N LEU A 203 -7.65 11.90 -8.46
CA LEU A 203 -6.83 10.70 -8.61
C LEU A 203 -5.96 10.84 -9.85
N VAL A 204 -4.65 10.68 -9.71
CA VAL A 204 -3.68 10.71 -10.81
C VAL A 204 -3.05 9.33 -10.93
N LEU A 205 -3.31 8.62 -12.02
CA LEU A 205 -2.84 7.25 -12.24
C LEU A 205 -1.96 7.12 -13.48
N GLY A 206 -0.82 6.45 -13.30
CA GLY A 206 -0.04 5.89 -14.39
C GLY A 206 -0.44 4.46 -14.70
N ASP A 207 0.21 3.85 -15.72
CA ASP A 207 0.03 2.44 -16.05
C ASP A 207 0.34 1.55 -14.86
N MET A 208 -0.41 0.43 -14.76
CA MET A 208 -0.07 -0.72 -13.93
C MET A 208 0.80 -1.67 -14.75
N GLY A 209 1.93 -2.10 -14.19
CA GLY A 209 2.85 -3.03 -14.83
C GLY A 209 2.59 -4.48 -14.40
N GLU A 210 3.23 -5.40 -15.15
CA GLU A 210 3.27 -6.84 -14.83
C GLU A 210 1.89 -7.50 -14.73
N VAL A 211 0.91 -6.96 -15.49
CA VAL A 211 -0.49 -7.38 -15.49
C VAL A 211 -0.84 -8.36 -16.61
N GLY A 212 0.12 -8.68 -17.49
CA GLY A 212 -0.04 -9.60 -18.62
C GLY A 212 -1.13 -9.16 -19.60
N ASP A 213 -1.70 -10.12 -20.30
CA ASP A 213 -2.73 -9.90 -21.34
C ASP A 213 -4.03 -9.29 -20.80
N GLN A 214 -4.26 -9.37 -19.48
CA GLN A 214 -5.42 -8.79 -18.82
C GLN A 214 -5.24 -7.29 -18.48
N GLY A 215 -4.09 -6.70 -18.83
CA GLY A 215 -3.78 -5.30 -18.55
C GLY A 215 -4.89 -4.32 -18.91
N PRO A 216 -5.43 -4.32 -20.15
CA PRO A 216 -6.53 -3.43 -20.54
C PRO A 216 -7.79 -3.60 -19.68
N GLN A 217 -8.14 -4.85 -19.32
CA GLN A 217 -9.30 -5.13 -18.46
C GLN A 217 -9.10 -4.58 -17.04
N PHE A 218 -7.93 -4.78 -16.45
CA PHE A 218 -7.62 -4.29 -15.10
C PHE A 218 -7.59 -2.76 -15.04
N HIS A 219 -7.09 -2.10 -16.08
CA HIS A 219 -7.13 -0.64 -16.16
C HIS A 219 -8.58 -0.12 -16.23
N ALA A 220 -9.43 -0.75 -17.06
CA ALA A 220 -10.85 -0.40 -17.12
C ALA A 220 -11.56 -0.64 -15.76
N GLU A 221 -11.32 -1.79 -15.11
CA GLU A 221 -11.85 -2.13 -13.78
C GLU A 221 -11.51 -1.06 -12.74
N VAL A 222 -10.26 -0.63 -12.69
CA VAL A 222 -9.79 0.40 -11.74
C VAL A 222 -10.46 1.74 -12.00
N GLY A 223 -10.60 2.15 -13.26
CA GLY A 223 -11.31 3.37 -13.64
C GLY A 223 -12.80 3.33 -13.24
N ASP A 224 -13.47 2.18 -13.44
CA ASP A 224 -14.85 1.97 -12.98
C ASP A 224 -14.95 1.99 -11.46
N TYR A 225 -13.99 1.39 -10.76
CA TYR A 225 -13.96 1.41 -9.29
C TYR A 225 -13.78 2.82 -8.73
N ALA A 226 -12.90 3.65 -9.33
CA ALA A 226 -12.75 5.04 -8.91
C ALA A 226 -14.07 5.81 -9.00
N ARG A 227 -14.84 5.63 -10.09
CA ARG A 227 -16.17 6.22 -10.25
C ARG A 227 -17.17 5.71 -9.22
N GLN A 228 -17.21 4.39 -8.97
CA GLN A 228 -18.07 3.78 -7.95
C GLN A 228 -17.80 4.31 -6.55
N ARG A 229 -16.53 4.62 -6.25
CA ARG A 229 -16.11 5.20 -4.96
C ARG A 229 -16.31 6.72 -4.88
N GLY A 230 -16.87 7.34 -5.92
CA GLY A 230 -17.19 8.76 -5.94
C GLY A 230 -15.99 9.67 -6.08
N ILE A 231 -14.90 9.21 -6.72
CA ILE A 231 -13.78 10.08 -7.06
C ILE A 231 -14.20 11.04 -8.18
N GLU A 232 -14.15 12.34 -7.90
CA GLU A 232 -14.70 13.37 -8.79
C GLU A 232 -13.85 13.59 -10.04
N GLN A 233 -12.53 13.43 -9.93
CA GLN A 233 -11.61 13.63 -11.05
C GLN A 233 -10.59 12.49 -11.15
N LEU A 234 -10.41 11.97 -12.36
CA LEU A 234 -9.41 10.95 -12.70
C LEU A 234 -8.55 11.46 -13.85
N PHE A 235 -7.25 11.64 -13.62
CA PHE A 235 -6.24 11.98 -14.61
C PHE A 235 -5.34 10.76 -14.85
N THR A 236 -5.03 10.49 -16.11
CA THR A 236 -4.28 9.28 -16.48
C THR A 236 -3.11 9.58 -17.40
N LEU A 237 -2.02 8.84 -17.23
CA LEU A 237 -0.81 8.89 -18.05
C LEU A 237 -0.37 7.45 -18.39
N GLY A 238 -0.05 7.20 -19.66
CA GLY A 238 0.40 5.88 -20.12
C GLY A 238 -0.59 5.22 -21.07
N GLU A 239 -0.11 4.32 -21.89
CA GLU A 239 -0.88 3.72 -22.98
C GLU A 239 -2.10 2.95 -22.50
N GLN A 240 -1.91 2.12 -21.45
CA GLN A 240 -2.99 1.30 -20.89
C GLN A 240 -3.93 2.10 -19.99
N ALA A 241 -3.41 3.11 -19.28
CA ALA A 241 -4.19 3.98 -18.41
C ALA A 241 -5.23 4.82 -19.16
N ALA A 242 -5.09 5.01 -20.47
CA ALA A 242 -6.14 5.58 -21.32
C ALA A 242 -7.47 4.80 -21.22
N GLY A 243 -7.40 3.47 -21.00
CA GLY A 243 -8.57 2.60 -20.81
C GLY A 243 -9.36 2.83 -19.51
N MET A 244 -8.84 3.57 -18.54
CA MET A 244 -9.51 3.93 -17.29
C MET A 244 -10.65 4.96 -17.48
N ARG A 245 -10.77 5.55 -18.68
CA ARG A 245 -11.80 6.54 -19.05
C ARG A 245 -11.77 7.80 -18.17
N GLY A 246 -10.56 8.21 -17.73
CA GLY A 246 -10.28 9.50 -17.12
C GLY A 246 -9.87 10.53 -18.17
N ARG A 247 -9.53 11.75 -17.73
CA ARG A 247 -8.84 12.71 -18.59
C ARG A 247 -7.40 12.23 -18.82
N HIS A 248 -7.13 11.83 -20.05
CA HIS A 248 -5.84 11.23 -20.42
C HIS A 248 -4.86 12.27 -20.98
N PHE A 249 -3.58 12.09 -20.63
CA PHE A 249 -2.49 12.97 -21.05
C PHE A 249 -1.39 12.19 -21.78
N PRO A 250 -0.81 12.77 -22.85
CA PRO A 250 0.21 12.09 -23.66
C PRO A 250 1.59 12.06 -22.98
N ASP A 251 1.87 13.01 -22.08
CA ASP A 251 3.15 13.18 -21.42
C ASP A 251 2.99 13.75 -20.01
N VAL A 252 4.07 13.68 -19.22
CA VAL A 252 4.06 14.13 -17.83
C VAL A 252 4.01 15.66 -17.71
N GLU A 253 4.51 16.39 -18.69
CA GLU A 253 4.52 17.84 -18.71
C GLU A 253 3.10 18.38 -18.81
N SER A 254 2.30 17.89 -19.76
CA SER A 254 0.89 18.24 -19.91
C SER A 254 0.04 17.78 -18.72
N LEU A 255 0.33 16.58 -18.16
CA LEU A 255 -0.30 16.11 -16.93
C LEU A 255 -0.01 17.07 -15.76
N ASN A 256 1.26 17.44 -15.53
CA ASN A 256 1.64 18.35 -14.44
C ASN A 256 0.97 19.72 -14.56
N ALA A 257 0.90 20.29 -15.77
CA ALA A 257 0.20 21.54 -16.00
C ALA A 257 -1.30 21.44 -15.67
N ALA A 258 -1.95 20.32 -16.05
CA ALA A 258 -3.35 20.09 -15.76
C ALA A 258 -3.61 19.84 -14.27
N VAL A 259 -2.76 19.05 -13.60
CA VAL A 259 -2.84 18.83 -12.15
C VAL A 259 -2.72 20.16 -11.42
N TRP A 260 -1.73 20.98 -11.77
CA TRP A 260 -1.54 22.30 -11.15
C TRP A 260 -2.78 23.19 -11.27
N ALA A 261 -3.40 23.23 -12.45
CA ALA A 261 -4.62 24.02 -12.69
C ALA A 261 -5.82 23.55 -11.85
N GLU A 262 -5.85 22.28 -11.44
CA GLU A 262 -6.91 21.71 -10.61
C GLU A 262 -6.67 21.84 -9.11
N LEU A 263 -5.43 22.09 -8.64
CA LEU A 263 -5.15 22.15 -7.18
C LEU A 263 -5.99 23.22 -6.47
N ALA A 264 -6.37 24.30 -7.16
CA ALA A 264 -7.25 25.33 -6.61
C ALA A 264 -8.70 24.86 -6.32
N ARG A 265 -9.10 23.70 -6.86
CA ARG A 265 -10.48 23.20 -6.86
C ARG A 265 -10.66 21.91 -6.09
N VAL A 266 -9.57 21.27 -5.66
CA VAL A 266 -9.59 19.98 -4.97
C VAL A 266 -9.06 20.10 -3.55
N ALA A 267 -9.59 19.28 -2.66
CA ALA A 267 -9.14 19.20 -1.27
C ALA A 267 -8.13 18.06 -1.05
N SER A 268 -8.14 17.05 -1.94
CA SER A 268 -7.24 15.91 -1.84
C SER A 268 -6.77 15.42 -3.21
N VAL A 269 -5.49 15.03 -3.29
CA VAL A 269 -4.87 14.46 -4.49
C VAL A 269 -4.16 13.18 -4.10
N LEU A 270 -4.32 12.11 -4.88
CA LEU A 270 -3.51 10.89 -4.76
C LEU A 270 -2.83 10.61 -6.09
N VAL A 271 -1.52 10.30 -6.03
CA VAL A 271 -0.71 9.98 -7.20
C VAL A 271 -0.16 8.56 -7.07
N LYS A 272 -0.41 7.72 -8.10
CA LYS A 272 0.07 6.33 -8.13
C LYS A 272 0.37 5.88 -9.56
N GLY A 273 1.27 4.89 -9.69
CA GLY A 273 1.60 4.24 -10.96
C GLY A 273 2.74 3.25 -10.77
N SER A 274 2.95 2.39 -11.76
CA SER A 274 4.05 1.43 -11.73
C SER A 274 5.41 2.12 -11.69
N ARG A 275 6.42 1.40 -11.20
CA ARG A 275 7.77 1.94 -10.99
C ARG A 275 8.36 2.56 -12.26
N PHE A 276 8.14 1.97 -13.43
CA PHE A 276 8.64 2.48 -14.71
C PHE A 276 8.00 3.79 -15.14
N MET A 277 6.77 4.10 -14.67
CA MET A 277 6.06 5.35 -14.96
C MET A 277 6.69 6.56 -14.27
N LYS A 278 7.42 6.35 -13.17
CA LYS A 278 8.08 7.41 -12.38
C LYS A 278 7.12 8.55 -12.02
N MET A 279 5.95 8.16 -11.48
CA MET A 279 4.88 9.10 -11.13
C MET A 279 5.26 10.04 -9.97
N GLU A 280 6.34 9.78 -9.26
CA GLU A 280 6.94 10.71 -8.28
C GLU A 280 7.22 12.10 -8.88
N ARG A 281 7.42 12.21 -10.19
CA ARG A 281 7.60 13.49 -10.90
C ARG A 281 6.39 14.42 -10.76
N VAL A 282 5.18 13.86 -10.67
CA VAL A 282 3.95 14.63 -10.45
C VAL A 282 3.93 15.17 -9.02
N VAL A 283 4.27 14.36 -8.04
CA VAL A 283 4.33 14.75 -6.61
C VAL A 283 5.40 15.83 -6.40
N ASP A 284 6.57 15.64 -7.01
CA ASP A 284 7.67 16.61 -6.94
C ASP A 284 7.27 17.95 -7.60
N ALA A 285 6.53 17.93 -8.73
CA ALA A 285 6.01 19.14 -9.39
C ALA A 285 4.98 19.87 -8.50
N ILE A 286 4.03 19.15 -7.86
CA ILE A 286 3.07 19.75 -6.92
C ILE A 286 3.81 20.42 -5.77
N THR A 287 4.81 19.75 -5.19
CA THR A 287 5.57 20.27 -4.04
C THR A 287 6.39 21.51 -4.42
N ALA A 288 7.07 21.50 -5.57
CA ALA A 288 7.87 22.62 -6.05
C ALA A 288 7.01 23.85 -6.34
N ALA A 289 5.87 23.67 -6.99
CA ALA A 289 4.96 24.73 -7.32
C ALA A 289 4.31 25.38 -6.07
N SER A 290 3.91 24.56 -5.09
CA SER A 290 3.43 25.04 -3.77
C SER A 290 4.47 25.91 -3.05
N GLN A 291 5.75 25.54 -3.09
CA GLN A 291 6.82 26.33 -2.49
C GLN A 291 7.02 27.68 -3.17
N GLN A 292 6.79 27.76 -4.49
CA GLN A 292 6.90 29.02 -5.25
C GLN A 292 5.73 29.96 -4.95
N ASP A 293 4.51 29.45 -4.81
CA ASP A 293 3.35 30.26 -4.44
C ASP A 293 3.51 30.86 -3.03
N ASN A 294 3.93 30.05 -2.06
CA ASN A 294 4.19 30.53 -0.70
C ASN A 294 5.26 31.65 -0.66
N LYS A 295 6.29 31.58 -1.53
CA LYS A 295 7.31 32.63 -1.60
C LYS A 295 6.77 33.92 -2.22
N LYS A 296 5.87 33.83 -3.21
CA LYS A 296 5.23 35.01 -3.83
C LYS A 296 4.29 35.71 -2.84
N GLU A 297 3.48 34.95 -2.10
CA GLU A 297 2.59 35.52 -1.08
C GLU A 297 3.36 36.20 0.06
N ALA A 298 4.43 35.59 0.54
CA ALA A 298 5.30 36.18 1.57
C ALA A 298 6.01 37.46 1.07
N GLY A 299 6.39 37.53 -0.22
CA GLY A 299 7.01 38.70 -0.83
C GLY A 299 6.04 39.87 -1.14
N HIS A 300 4.72 39.64 -1.14
CA HIS A 300 3.69 40.67 -1.29
C HIS A 300 3.17 41.20 0.06
N ALA A 301 3.48 40.52 1.16
CA ALA A 301 3.09 40.90 2.51
C ALA A 301 4.19 41.70 3.27
N ALA A 302 5.35 41.89 2.67
CA ALA A 302 6.46 42.71 3.18
C ALA A 302 6.60 44.04 2.42
#